data_938bbb26a220ae41a4509bf15810bb3c
#
_entry.id   938bbb26a220ae41a4509bf15810bb3c
#
_cell.length_a   1.000
_cell.length_b   1.000
_cell.length_c   1.000
_cell.angle_alpha   90.00
_cell.angle_beta   90.00
_cell.angle_gamma   90.00
#
_symmetry.space_group_name_H-M   'P 1'
#
loop_
_entity.id
_entity.type
_entity.pdbx_description
1 polymer ?
#
loop_
_entity_poly.entity_id
_entity_poly.type
_entity_poly.pdbx_seq_one_letter_code
_entity_poly.pdbx_strand_id
1 'polypeptide(L)' 'MPETPDTWTIEAVLRWTTDYFREKQLATARLDAELLLAHVLGYERLQLYLQADRPLTEPERANYRQIVRKRGQGCP' A
#
# COMPACT_ATOMS: atom_id res chain seq x y z
N MET A 1 -7.75 -7.41 14.29
CA MET A 1 -7.61 -6.31 13.35
C MET A 1 -6.50 -5.37 13.78
N PRO A 2 -5.55 -5.06 12.90
CA PRO A 2 -4.47 -4.19 13.31
C PRO A 2 -5.01 -2.80 13.65
N GLU A 3 -4.41 -2.19 14.65
CA GLU A 3 -4.78 -0.84 15.02
C GLU A 3 -4.39 0.13 13.91
N THR A 4 -5.19 1.20 13.75
CA THR A 4 -4.84 2.26 12.82
C THR A 4 -3.61 2.99 13.37
N PRO A 5 -2.52 3.10 12.61
CA PRO A 5 -1.35 3.81 13.09
C PRO A 5 -1.63 5.30 13.22
N ASP A 6 -0.93 5.96 14.16
CA ASP A 6 -1.06 7.40 14.34
C ASP A 6 -0.62 8.16 13.09
N THR A 7 0.40 7.63 12.42
CA THR A 7 0.91 8.23 11.18
C THR A 7 0.96 7.16 10.11
N TRP A 8 0.39 7.47 8.95
CA TRP A 8 0.42 6.58 7.80
C TRP A 8 1.72 6.76 7.03
N THR A 9 2.76 6.07 7.48
CA THR A 9 4.03 6.01 6.75
C THR A 9 3.95 5.01 5.61
N ILE A 10 4.94 5.03 4.73
CA ILE A 10 5.04 4.06 3.64
C ILE A 10 4.98 2.63 4.19
N GLU A 11 5.75 2.33 5.23
CA GLU A 11 5.77 0.98 5.81
C GLU A 11 4.41 0.62 6.41
N ALA A 12 3.77 1.54 7.14
CA ALA A 12 2.47 1.27 7.74
C ALA A 12 1.41 0.97 6.68
N VAL A 13 1.40 1.75 5.60
CA VAL A 13 0.45 1.54 4.50
C VAL A 13 0.71 0.21 3.80
N LEU A 14 1.98 -0.14 3.58
CA LEU A 14 2.33 -1.41 2.94
C LEU A 14 1.89 -2.61 3.78
N ARG A 15 2.09 -2.54 5.10
CA ARG A 15 1.66 -3.60 6.00
C ARG A 15 0.15 -3.79 5.96
N TRP A 16 -0.59 -2.69 6.08
CA TRP A 16 -2.04 -2.74 6.05
C TRP A 16 -2.54 -3.32 4.73
N THR A 17 -1.99 -2.85 3.62
CA THR A 17 -2.40 -3.30 2.30
C THR A 17 -2.05 -4.76 2.07
N THR A 18 -0.87 -5.19 2.53
CA THR A 18 -0.46 -6.59 2.41
C THR A 18 -1.45 -7.50 3.13
N ASP A 19 -1.85 -7.12 4.35
CA ASP A 19 -2.82 -7.91 5.11
C ASP A 19 -4.17 -7.94 4.40
N TYR A 20 -4.61 -6.80 3.86
CA TYR A 20 -5.85 -6.72 3.12
C TYR A 20 -5.83 -7.65 1.89
N PHE A 21 -4.73 -7.63 1.14
CA PHE A 21 -4.60 -8.49 -0.04
C PHE A 21 -4.52 -9.98 0.34
N ARG A 22 -3.90 -10.30 1.48
CA ARG A 22 -3.86 -11.67 1.95
C ARG A 22 -5.27 -12.18 2.28
N GLU A 23 -6.09 -11.34 2.87
CA GLU A 23 -7.49 -11.68 3.13
C GLU A 23 -8.26 -11.92 1.83
N LYS A 24 -7.87 -11.25 0.76
CA LYS A 24 -8.44 -11.46 -0.57
C LYS A 24 -7.78 -12.61 -1.32
N GLN A 25 -6.88 -13.34 -0.65
CA GLN A 25 -6.20 -14.53 -1.19
C GLN A 25 -5.32 -14.23 -2.40
N LEU A 26 -4.72 -13.05 -2.45
CA LEU A 26 -3.78 -12.70 -3.50
C LEU A 26 -2.41 -13.31 -3.18
N ALA A 27 -1.90 -14.13 -4.10
CA ALA A 27 -0.65 -14.87 -3.87
C ALA A 27 0.56 -13.96 -3.72
N THR A 28 0.55 -12.80 -4.39
CA THR A 28 1.66 -11.85 -4.37
C THR A 28 1.29 -10.58 -3.63
N ALA A 29 0.64 -10.73 -2.47
CA ALA A 29 0.08 -9.60 -1.72
C ALA A 29 1.08 -8.48 -1.46
N ARG A 30 2.28 -8.83 -0.94
CA ARG A 30 3.29 -7.81 -0.63
C ARG A 30 3.82 -7.15 -1.88
N LEU A 31 4.10 -7.92 -2.91
CA LEU A 31 4.60 -7.38 -4.17
C LEU A 31 3.58 -6.45 -4.81
N ASP A 32 2.32 -6.87 -4.85
CA ASP A 32 1.25 -6.03 -5.40
C ASP A 32 1.14 -4.72 -4.63
N ALA A 33 1.19 -4.77 -3.31
CA ALA A 33 1.11 -3.58 -2.48
C ALA A 33 2.25 -2.60 -2.81
N GLU A 34 3.46 -3.12 -2.94
CA GLU A 34 4.63 -2.30 -3.26
C GLU A 34 4.55 -1.67 -4.64
N LEU A 35 4.18 -2.47 -5.64
CA LEU A 35 4.09 -1.96 -7.01
C LEU A 35 3.04 -0.87 -7.14
N LEU A 36 1.89 -1.04 -6.50
CA LEU A 36 0.84 -0.04 -6.55
C LEU A 36 1.25 1.25 -5.85
N LEU A 37 1.89 1.15 -4.69
CA LEU A 37 2.32 2.34 -3.97
C LEU A 37 3.44 3.06 -4.73
N ALA A 38 4.38 2.32 -5.29
CA ALA A 38 5.44 2.91 -6.10
C ALA A 38 4.85 3.70 -7.27
N HIS A 39 3.81 3.15 -7.90
CA HIS A 39 3.14 3.85 -8.98
C HIS A 39 2.51 5.16 -8.52
N VAL A 40 1.82 5.13 -7.39
CA VAL A 40 1.15 6.33 -6.85
C VAL A 40 2.15 7.42 -6.51
N LEU A 41 3.29 7.04 -5.94
CA LEU A 41 4.31 8.00 -5.50
C LEU A 41 5.29 8.38 -6.60
N GLY A 42 5.30 7.65 -7.72
CA GLY A 42 6.32 7.85 -8.75
C GLY A 42 7.69 7.38 -8.30
N TYR A 43 7.75 6.38 -7.44
CA TYR A 43 8.99 5.85 -6.89
C TYR A 43 9.30 4.49 -7.49
N GLU A 44 10.57 4.10 -7.41
CA GLU A 44 10.96 2.71 -7.61
C GLU A 44 10.77 1.94 -6.31
N ARG A 45 10.63 0.61 -6.40
CA ARG A 45 10.40 -0.21 -5.20
C ARG A 45 11.48 -0.01 -4.14
N LEU A 46 12.74 0.11 -4.57
CA LEU A 46 13.84 0.34 -3.62
C LEU A 46 13.62 1.60 -2.79
N GLN A 47 13.07 2.65 -3.40
CA GLN A 47 12.83 3.90 -2.71
C GLN A 47 11.81 3.74 -1.58
N LEU A 48 10.87 2.80 -1.72
CA LEU A 48 9.90 2.52 -0.66
C LEU A 48 10.60 2.03 0.60
N TYR A 49 11.62 1.21 0.45
CA TYR A 49 12.39 0.72 1.59
C TYR A 49 13.28 1.80 2.19
N LEU A 50 13.88 2.63 1.33
CA LEU A 50 14.75 3.71 1.79
C LEU A 50 13.96 4.79 2.51
N GLN A 51 12.70 4.97 2.18
CA GLN A 51 11.85 6.00 2.77
C GLN A 51 10.67 5.41 3.53
N ALA A 52 10.86 4.27 4.15
CA ALA A 52 9.81 3.56 4.86
C ALA A 52 9.13 4.41 5.94
N ASP A 53 9.88 5.33 6.56
CA ASP A 53 9.35 6.20 7.61
C ASP A 53 8.67 7.47 7.09
N ARG A 54 8.68 7.69 5.77
CA ARG A 54 8.06 8.87 5.19
C ARG A 54 6.55 8.81 5.36
N PRO A 55 5.92 9.85 5.95
CA PRO A 55 4.46 9.87 6.02
C PRO A 55 3.85 10.21 4.66
N LEU A 56 2.71 9.62 4.38
CA LEU A 56 1.96 9.92 3.16
C LEU A 56 1.04 11.11 3.40
N THR A 57 0.89 11.94 2.36
CA THR A 57 -0.10 13.02 2.40
C THR A 57 -1.51 12.45 2.23
N GLU A 58 -2.53 13.23 2.56
CA GLU A 58 -3.91 12.79 2.37
C GLU A 58 -4.23 12.45 0.91
N PRO A 59 -3.85 13.29 -0.08
CA PRO A 59 -4.10 12.94 -1.48
C PRO A 59 -3.41 11.63 -1.90
N GLU A 60 -2.19 11.41 -1.43
CA GLU A 60 -1.47 10.16 -1.73
C GLU A 60 -2.21 8.94 -1.17
N ARG A 61 -2.67 9.05 0.08
CA ARG A 61 -3.41 7.96 0.71
C ARG A 61 -4.74 7.70 0.00
N ALA A 62 -5.45 8.75 -0.38
CA ALA A 62 -6.73 8.63 -1.06
C ALA A 62 -6.57 7.94 -2.42
N ASN A 63 -5.58 8.35 -3.19
CA ASN A 63 -5.30 7.73 -4.49
C ASN A 63 -4.94 6.26 -4.33
N TYR A 64 -4.07 5.96 -3.38
CA TYR A 64 -3.65 4.59 -3.14
C TYR A 64 -4.82 3.72 -2.70
N ARG A 65 -5.67 4.23 -1.82
CA ARG A 65 -6.83 3.49 -1.34
C ARG A 65 -7.76 3.08 -2.48
N GLN A 66 -8.00 3.98 -3.43
CA GLN A 66 -8.84 3.66 -4.57
C GLN A 66 -8.25 2.53 -5.42
N ILE A 67 -6.95 2.59 -5.67
CA ILE A 67 -6.25 1.57 -6.45
C ILE A 67 -6.27 0.24 -5.72
N VAL A 68 -6.03 0.25 -4.41
CA VAL A 68 -6.05 -0.95 -3.59
C VAL A 68 -7.42 -1.61 -3.61
N ARG A 69 -8.48 -0.82 -3.50
CA ARG A 69 -9.85 -1.36 -3.56
C ARG A 69 -10.13 -2.05 -4.88
N LYS A 70 -9.74 -1.43 -5.98
CA LYS A 70 -9.95 -2.03 -7.30
C LYS A 70 -9.21 -3.37 -7.41
N ARG A 71 -7.98 -3.41 -6.95
CA ARG A 71 -7.20 -4.65 -6.98
C ARG A 71 -7.84 -5.72 -6.10
N GLY A 72 -8.27 -5.34 -4.89
CA GLY A 72 -8.89 -6.26 -3.94
C GLY A 72 -10.24 -6.80 -4.40
N GLN A 73 -10.92 -6.09 -5.30
CA GLN A 73 -12.19 -6.54 -5.86
C GLN A 73 -12.01 -7.52 -7.02
N GLY A 74 -10.77 -7.84 -7.35
CA GLY A 74 -10.49 -8.78 -8.42
C GLY A 74 -10.64 -8.21 -9.81
N CYS A 75 -10.63 -6.90 -9.97
CA CYS A 75 -10.64 -6.29 -11.28
C CYS A 75 -9.35 -6.64 -12.02
N PRO A 76 -9.47 -7.15 -13.25
CA PRO A 76 -8.29 -7.49 -14.03
C PRO A 76 -7.49 -6.27 -14.41
#